data_676e01a32f054daef060e50594f84c5e
#
_entry.id   676e01a32f054daef060e50594f84c5e
#
_cell.length_a   1.000
_cell.length_b   1.000
_cell.length_c   1.000
_cell.angle_alpha   90.00
_cell.angle_beta   90.00
_cell.angle_gamma   90.00
#
_symmetry.space_group_name_H-M   'P 1'
#
loop_
_entity.id
_entity.type
_entity.pdbx_description
1 polymer ?
#
loop_
_entity_poly.entity_id
_entity_poly.type
_entity_poly.pdbx_seq_one_letter_code
_entity_poly.pdbx_strand_id
1 'polypeptide(L)'
;MADSDTDKQLLHLVFGGELKKLGTTEFRDLEALDIVGIYPNYQSAYAAWQAKAQASVDNAHMRYFVVHLHRLLDPEAKADA
;
A
#
# COMPACT_ATOMS: atom_id res chain seq x y z
N MET A 1 27.53 -4.19 -11.01
CA MET A 1 26.34 -4.10 -11.05
C MET A 1 25.86 -3.48 -9.88
N ALA A 2 24.86 -3.09 -10.01
CA ALA A 2 24.30 -2.55 -8.89
C ALA A 2 24.43 -3.55 -7.81
N ASP A 3 24.65 -3.10 -6.67
CA ASP A 3 24.75 -4.04 -5.61
C ASP A 3 23.36 -4.59 -5.33
N SER A 4 23.32 -5.59 -4.50
CA SER A 4 22.08 -6.28 -4.27
C SER A 4 21.05 -5.37 -3.66
N ASP A 5 21.46 -4.32 -2.96
CA ASP A 5 20.47 -3.42 -2.37
C ASP A 5 19.73 -2.64 -3.43
N THR A 6 20.45 -2.18 -4.47
CA THR A 6 19.77 -1.49 -5.54
C THR A 6 18.95 -2.45 -6.37
N ASP A 7 19.34 -3.71 -6.37
CA ASP A 7 18.60 -4.70 -7.15
C ASP A 7 17.36 -5.18 -6.45
N LYS A 8 17.26 -4.95 -5.17
CA LYS A 8 16.09 -5.41 -4.46
C LYS A 8 14.87 -4.65 -4.92
N GLN A 9 13.83 -5.40 -5.15
CA GLN A 9 12.55 -4.82 -5.52
C GLN A 9 11.76 -4.55 -4.26
N LEU A 10 11.95 -3.37 -3.73
CA LEU A 10 11.25 -2.99 -2.52
C LEU A 10 9.92 -2.32 -2.86
N LEU A 11 9.18 -2.96 -3.72
CA LEU A 11 7.94 -2.40 -4.22
C LEU A 11 6.89 -2.30 -3.12
N HIS A 12 6.23 -1.17 -3.09
CA HIS A 12 5.16 -0.91 -2.13
C HIS A 12 3.97 -0.37 -2.87
N LEU A 13 2.80 -0.89 -2.56
CA LEU A 13 1.55 -0.42 -3.14
C LEU A 13 0.86 0.49 -2.14
N VAL A 14 0.42 1.64 -2.62
CA VAL A 14 -0.37 2.55 -1.79
C VAL A 14 -1.77 2.61 -2.38
N PHE A 15 -2.75 2.30 -1.56
CA PHE A 15 -4.14 2.35 -1.99
C PHE A 15 -5.04 2.66 -0.80
N GLY A 16 -6.25 3.01 -1.08
CA GLY A 16 -7.19 3.30 -0.02
C GLY A 16 -8.61 3.09 -0.44
N GLY A 17 -9.51 3.24 0.51
CA GLY A 17 -10.92 3.11 0.25
C GLY A 17 -11.70 3.36 1.51
N GLU A 18 -13.00 3.48 1.36
CA GLU A 18 -13.89 3.65 2.50
C GLU A 18 -14.15 2.32 3.15
N LEU A 19 -13.97 2.26 4.45
CA LEU A 19 -14.23 1.05 5.20
C LEU A 19 -15.68 1.00 5.61
N LYS A 20 -16.24 -0.21 5.61
CA LYS A 20 -17.58 -0.40 6.14
C LYS A 20 -17.61 -0.09 7.61
N LYS A 21 -16.56 -0.47 8.31
CA LYS A 21 -16.49 -0.33 9.75
C LYS A 21 -15.05 -0.06 10.13
N LEU A 22 -14.83 0.98 10.90
CA LEU A 22 -13.50 1.30 11.36
C LEU A 22 -12.96 0.16 12.21
N GLY A 23 -11.66 -0.05 12.11
CA GLY A 23 -11.03 -1.14 12.83
C GLY A 23 -11.02 -2.45 12.06
N THR A 24 -11.59 -2.48 10.87
CA THR A 24 -11.55 -3.65 10.01
C THR A 24 -10.87 -3.30 8.71
N THR A 25 -10.76 -4.29 7.83
CA THR A 25 -10.22 -4.06 6.49
C THR A 25 -11.27 -4.37 5.43
N GLU A 26 -12.54 -4.31 5.81
CA GLU A 26 -13.63 -4.52 4.86
C GLU A 26 -13.98 -3.21 4.20
N PHE A 27 -13.81 -3.17 2.90
CA PHE A 27 -14.11 -1.96 2.14
C PHE A 27 -15.58 -1.94 1.74
N ARG A 28 -16.11 -0.72 1.73
CA ARG A 28 -17.52 -0.53 1.41
C ARG A 28 -17.83 -0.85 -0.04
N ASP A 29 -16.89 -0.49 -0.93
CA ASP A 29 -17.09 -0.70 -2.36
C ASP A 29 -15.72 -0.97 -2.98
N LEU A 30 -15.51 -2.23 -3.35
CA LEU A 30 -14.22 -2.63 -3.91
C LEU A 30 -13.95 -1.97 -5.25
N GLU A 31 -14.98 -1.57 -5.97
CA GLU A 31 -14.77 -0.92 -7.24
C GLU A 31 -14.43 0.55 -7.10
N ALA A 32 -14.60 1.09 -5.91
CA ALA A 32 -14.30 2.49 -5.65
C ALA A 32 -12.98 2.68 -4.93
N LEU A 33 -12.13 1.67 -4.91
CA LEU A 33 -10.82 1.81 -4.29
C LEU A 33 -9.97 2.83 -5.06
N ASP A 34 -9.20 3.59 -4.32
CA ASP A 34 -8.29 4.56 -4.88
C ASP A 34 -6.89 3.97 -4.92
N ILE A 35 -6.46 3.57 -6.10
CA ILE A 35 -5.11 3.02 -6.27
C ILE A 35 -4.19 4.20 -6.51
N VAL A 36 -3.39 4.53 -5.50
CA VAL A 36 -2.50 5.66 -5.60
C VAL A 36 -1.31 5.35 -6.49
N GLY A 37 -0.70 4.19 -6.28
CA GLY A 37 0.40 3.80 -7.13
C GLY A 37 1.29 2.77 -6.48
N ILE A 38 2.26 2.32 -7.26
CA ILE A 38 3.27 1.38 -6.79
C ILE A 38 4.60 2.13 -6.79
N TYR A 39 5.32 2.03 -5.68
CA TYR A 39 6.52 2.81 -5.47
C TYR A 39 7.72 1.90 -5.25
N PRO A 40 8.91 2.37 -5.65
CA PRO A 40 10.11 1.52 -5.63
C PRO A 40 10.69 1.31 -4.24
N ASN A 41 10.29 2.11 -3.28
CA ASN A 41 10.81 1.96 -1.93
C ASN A 41 9.78 2.47 -0.93
N TYR A 42 10.03 2.18 0.34
CA TYR A 42 9.08 2.56 1.38
C TYR A 42 8.97 4.06 1.53
N GLN A 43 10.07 4.76 1.41
CA GLN A 43 10.07 6.20 1.64
C GLN A 43 9.14 6.91 0.66
N SER A 44 9.23 6.54 -0.62
CA SER A 44 8.34 7.13 -1.62
C SER A 44 6.89 6.75 -1.37
N ALA A 45 6.66 5.50 -0.99
CA ALA A 45 5.31 5.04 -0.72
C ALA A 45 4.74 5.76 0.50
N TYR A 46 5.55 5.95 1.52
CA TYR A 46 5.10 6.62 2.73
C TYR A 46 4.71 8.06 2.44
N ALA A 47 5.51 8.75 1.62
CA ALA A 47 5.19 10.13 1.28
C ALA A 47 3.86 10.22 0.54
N ALA A 48 3.62 9.29 -0.38
CA ALA A 48 2.36 9.27 -1.11
C ALA A 48 1.20 8.94 -0.18
N TRP A 49 1.41 7.96 0.71
CA TRP A 49 0.39 7.59 1.68
C TRP A 49 0.04 8.76 2.58
N GLN A 50 1.06 9.46 3.05
CA GLN A 50 0.82 10.57 3.97
C GLN A 50 0.03 11.69 3.29
N ALA A 51 0.37 11.99 2.05
CA ALA A 51 -0.35 13.04 1.32
C ALA A 51 -1.82 12.67 1.16
N LYS A 52 -2.10 11.41 0.85
CA LYS A 52 -3.48 10.96 0.67
C LYS A 52 -4.21 10.92 1.99
N ALA A 53 -3.54 10.46 3.04
CA ALA A 53 -4.16 10.40 4.35
C ALA A 53 -4.57 11.79 4.83
N GLN A 54 -3.70 12.77 4.60
CA GLN A 54 -4.00 14.13 5.01
C GLN A 54 -5.11 14.74 4.15
N ALA A 55 -5.15 14.39 2.88
CA ALA A 55 -6.17 14.94 1.99
C ALA A 55 -7.54 14.37 2.29
N SER A 56 -7.63 13.26 2.99
CA SER A 56 -8.89 12.60 3.26
C SER A 56 -9.32 12.70 4.71
N VAL A 57 -8.77 13.66 5.47
CA VAL A 57 -9.08 13.74 6.90
C VAL A 57 -10.55 14.03 7.16
N ASP A 58 -11.24 14.62 6.20
CA ASP A 58 -12.65 14.95 6.38
C ASP A 58 -13.56 13.74 6.24
N ASN A 59 -13.04 12.63 5.73
CA ASN A 59 -13.83 11.41 5.57
C ASN A 59 -13.38 10.41 6.61
N ALA A 60 -14.17 10.24 7.65
CA ALA A 60 -13.79 9.42 8.79
C ALA A 60 -13.61 7.94 8.43
N HIS A 61 -14.27 7.48 7.38
CA HIS A 61 -14.19 6.07 6.99
C HIS A 61 -13.12 5.81 5.94
N MET A 62 -12.52 6.85 5.39
CA MET A 62 -11.51 6.67 4.35
C MET A 62 -10.18 6.34 5.00
N ARG A 63 -9.55 5.29 4.52
CA ARG A 63 -8.24 4.86 5.03
C ARG A 63 -7.35 4.47 3.88
N TYR A 64 -6.08 4.80 4.02
CA TYR A 64 -5.07 4.45 3.03
C TYR A 64 -4.07 3.48 3.65
N PHE A 65 -3.56 2.58 2.84
CA PHE A 65 -2.68 1.52 3.30
C PHE A 65 -1.44 1.45 2.44
N VAL A 66 -0.35 0.99 3.04
CA VAL A 66 0.89 0.69 2.33
C VAL A 66 1.10 -0.81 2.42
N VAL A 67 1.21 -1.45 1.27
CA VAL A 67 1.38 -2.90 1.19
C VAL A 67 2.77 -3.20 0.67
N HIS A 68 3.46 -4.11 1.32
CA HIS A 68 4.80 -4.50 0.93
C HIS A 68 4.72 -5.57 -0.16
N LEU A 69 4.63 -5.10 -1.40
CA LEU A 69 4.47 -6.01 -2.54
C LEU A 69 5.66 -6.93 -2.71
N HIS A 70 6.85 -6.42 -2.40
CA HIS A 70 8.04 -7.24 -2.62
C HIS A 70 8.01 -8.52 -1.82
N ARG A 71 7.30 -8.55 -0.71
CA ARG A 71 7.20 -9.77 0.07
C ARG A 71 6.34 -10.80 -0.62
N LEU A 72 5.35 -10.33 -1.38
CA LEU A 72 4.49 -11.24 -2.13
C LEU A 72 5.19 -11.77 -3.37
N LEU A 73 6.20 -11.06 -3.85
CA LEU A 73 6.93 -11.48 -5.04
C LEU A 73 8.11 -12.37 -4.71
N ASP A 74 8.39 -12.56 -3.43
CA ASP A 74 9.49 -13.39 -2.99
C ASP A 74 9.06 -14.86 -3.08
N PRO A 75 9.74 -15.67 -3.90
CA PRO A 75 9.32 -17.06 -4.05
C PRO A 75 9.30 -17.83 -2.74
N GLU A 76 10.24 -17.54 -1.85
CA GLU A 76 10.27 -18.23 -0.58
C GLU A 76 9.10 -17.85 0.29
N ALA A 77 8.73 -16.59 0.29
CA ALA A 77 7.58 -16.15 1.07
C ALA A 77 6.31 -16.81 0.54
N LYS A 78 6.22 -16.97 -0.77
CA LYS A 78 5.05 -17.59 -1.36
C LYS A 78 4.98 -19.06 -1.04
N ALA A 79 6.13 -19.70 -0.94
CA ALA A 79 6.15 -21.11 -0.62
C ALA A 79 5.61 -21.36 0.76
N ASP A 80 5.72 -20.41 1.64
CA ASP A 80 5.22 -20.57 2.98
C ASP A 80 3.70 -20.41 3.06
N ALA A 81 3.12 -19.84 2.06
CA ALA A 81 1.67 -19.66 2.05
C ALA A 81 0.94 -20.92 1.60
#